data_301c7d3638ffbd142ce97b0c1d392694
#
_entry.id   301c7d3638ffbd142ce97b0c1d392694
#
_cell.length_a   1.000
_cell.length_b   1.000
_cell.length_c   1.000
_cell.angle_alpha   90.00
_cell.angle_beta   90.00
_cell.angle_gamma   90.00
#
_symmetry.space_group_name_H-M   'P 1'
#
loop_
_entity.id
_entity.type
_entity.pdbx_description
1 polymer ?
#
loop_
_entity_poly.entity_id
_entity_poly.type
_entity_poly.pdbx_seq_one_letter_code
_entity_poly.pdbx_strand_id
1 'polypeptide(L)'
;MKSNLIITTLRIVFPFFILLLGTATTQAQTEPWTLKSAVLHALENNIQIRQANLSTLDAQAAKSEAIGGFLPNVNVGANHSWNIGLNQNITTGLLEDVTTQFTNASVSVGVDLYRGGQNVLQLLRANLALLASQYQIEDMKEDVALFVANGYLQAVFSREAVGIEQAQLELTKFELQRTQEQVQAGVLPEGDLFEMQAVLASQEQQLIIAQNQYTMAKLSLAQLLLIQDYENFEIADEDFAIQGQEILVQRPIDLVAKALDYRNDIKLALTNIDIAKTDLRLAKSVSKPSLSGFYSYSSRISYADRLEPTNTFDLVEVGVVESTGESVVRPIYNQRVVAALPIE
;
A
#
# COMPACT_ATOMS: atom_id res chain seq x y z
N MET A 1 42.89 -16.67 47.86
CA MET A 1 41.71 -17.49 48.16
C MET A 1 40.39 -16.72 48.28
N LYS A 2 40.31 -15.44 48.02
CA LYS A 2 39.04 -14.63 48.13
C LYS A 2 38.33 -14.39 46.78
N SER A 3 38.95 -14.63 45.63
CA SER A 3 38.34 -14.37 44.31
C SER A 3 37.43 -15.46 43.77
N ASN A 4 37.60 -16.70 44.21
CA ASN A 4 36.81 -17.82 43.70
C ASN A 4 35.43 -17.99 44.37
N LEU A 5 35.21 -17.33 45.54
CA LEU A 5 33.95 -17.41 46.26
C LEU A 5 32.89 -16.52 45.64
N ILE A 6 33.27 -15.36 45.06
CA ILE A 6 32.36 -14.38 44.45
C ILE A 6 31.83 -14.91 43.08
N ILE A 7 32.66 -15.61 42.33
CA ILE A 7 32.28 -16.16 41.01
C ILE A 7 31.33 -17.34 41.17
N THR A 8 31.49 -18.14 42.25
CA THR A 8 30.63 -19.30 42.51
C THR A 8 29.22 -18.88 42.97
N THR A 9 29.13 -17.81 43.80
CA THR A 9 27.82 -17.26 44.24
C THR A 9 27.08 -16.59 43.10
N LEU A 10 27.78 -15.92 42.17
CA LEU A 10 27.17 -15.29 41.01
C LEU A 10 26.62 -16.31 40.00
N ARG A 11 27.22 -17.50 39.89
CA ARG A 11 26.76 -18.60 39.01
C ARG A 11 25.51 -19.31 39.52
N ILE A 12 25.22 -19.30 40.79
CA ILE A 12 24.05 -19.94 41.41
C ILE A 12 22.87 -18.98 41.50
N VAL A 13 23.09 -17.70 41.72
CA VAL A 13 22.04 -16.66 41.84
C VAL A 13 21.46 -16.28 40.51
N PHE A 14 22.26 -16.28 39.41
CA PHE A 14 21.78 -15.89 38.09
C PHE A 14 20.71 -16.82 37.48
N PRO A 15 20.82 -18.17 37.53
CA PRO A 15 19.75 -19.05 37.04
C PRO A 15 18.49 -19.02 37.93
N PHE A 16 18.62 -18.72 39.23
CA PHE A 16 17.48 -18.62 40.15
C PHE A 16 16.66 -17.33 39.92
N PHE A 17 17.32 -16.24 39.50
CA PHE A 17 16.65 -14.99 39.15
C PHE A 17 15.91 -15.08 37.80
N ILE A 18 16.40 -15.88 36.85
CA ILE A 18 15.72 -16.16 35.56
C ILE A 18 14.48 -17.05 35.78
N LEU A 19 14.51 -17.95 36.75
CA LEU A 19 13.38 -18.83 37.07
C LEU A 19 12.22 -18.05 37.75
N LEU A 20 12.52 -16.95 38.45
CA LEU A 20 11.49 -16.10 39.09
C LEU A 20 10.79 -15.15 38.14
N LEU A 21 11.39 -14.83 36.98
CA LEU A 21 10.77 -13.99 35.94
C LEU A 21 9.81 -14.77 35.02
N GLY A 22 9.77 -16.10 35.10
CA GLY A 22 9.00 -16.97 34.20
C GLY A 22 7.53 -17.23 34.62
N THR A 23 7.04 -16.69 35.73
CA THR A 23 5.68 -17.03 36.23
C THR A 23 4.69 -15.87 36.29
N ALA A 24 5.01 -14.73 35.68
CA ALA A 24 3.99 -13.72 35.42
C ALA A 24 3.21 -14.07 34.14
N THR A 25 2.47 -15.18 34.15
CA THR A 25 1.32 -15.33 33.27
C THR A 25 0.28 -14.34 33.78
N THR A 26 0.36 -13.09 33.33
CA THR A 26 -0.79 -12.20 33.38
C THR A 26 -1.89 -12.90 32.56
N GLN A 27 -2.81 -13.57 33.25
CA GLN A 27 -4.15 -13.75 32.71
C GLN A 27 -4.67 -12.33 32.49
N ALA A 28 -4.54 -11.85 31.27
CA ALA A 28 -5.28 -10.70 30.83
C ALA A 28 -6.75 -11.13 30.95
N GLN A 29 -7.41 -10.72 32.04
CA GLN A 29 -8.87 -10.72 32.08
C GLN A 29 -9.26 -9.85 30.90
N THR A 30 -9.77 -10.48 29.86
CA THR A 30 -10.31 -9.79 28.71
C THR A 30 -11.52 -9.03 29.21
N GLU A 31 -11.37 -7.73 29.45
CA GLU A 31 -12.53 -6.89 29.79
C GLU A 31 -13.56 -7.04 28.66
N PRO A 32 -14.85 -7.20 29.00
CA PRO A 32 -15.88 -7.36 27.99
C PRO A 32 -15.88 -6.12 27.08
N TRP A 33 -16.03 -6.36 25.78
CA TRP A 33 -15.96 -5.33 24.77
C TRP A 33 -17.17 -4.40 24.81
N THR A 34 -16.91 -3.11 25.01
CA THR A 34 -17.90 -2.04 24.88
C THR A 34 -18.03 -1.61 23.44
N LEU A 35 -19.15 -1.00 23.06
CA LEU A 35 -19.31 -0.43 21.71
C LEU A 35 -18.16 0.52 21.36
N LYS A 36 -17.79 1.40 22.29
CA LYS A 36 -16.71 2.36 22.10
C LYS A 36 -15.36 1.67 21.90
N SER A 37 -15.02 0.68 22.72
CA SER A 37 -13.74 -0.05 22.59
C SER A 37 -13.69 -0.84 21.30
N ALA A 38 -14.79 -1.45 20.85
CA ALA A 38 -14.89 -2.17 19.60
C ALA A 38 -14.66 -1.24 18.38
N VAL A 39 -15.31 -0.08 18.36
CA VAL A 39 -15.12 0.92 17.29
C VAL A 39 -13.69 1.42 17.26
N LEU A 40 -13.11 1.81 18.40
CA LEU A 40 -11.72 2.29 18.45
C LEU A 40 -10.73 1.23 17.99
N HIS A 41 -10.89 -0.02 18.43
CA HIS A 41 -10.05 -1.13 17.98
C HIS A 41 -10.13 -1.35 16.47
N ALA A 42 -11.35 -1.30 15.91
CA ALA A 42 -11.53 -1.44 14.48
C ALA A 42 -10.87 -0.30 13.70
N LEU A 43 -11.00 0.94 14.14
CA LEU A 43 -10.36 2.09 13.48
C LEU A 43 -8.84 1.98 13.45
N GLU A 44 -8.22 1.35 14.45
CA GLU A 44 -6.77 1.14 14.51
C GLU A 44 -6.30 -0.08 13.71
N ASN A 45 -7.09 -1.15 13.69
CA ASN A 45 -6.65 -2.45 13.18
C ASN A 45 -7.29 -2.88 11.85
N ASN A 46 -8.34 -2.19 11.39
CA ASN A 46 -9.05 -2.58 10.18
C ASN A 46 -8.15 -2.54 8.93
N ILE A 47 -8.21 -3.60 8.13
CA ILE A 47 -7.39 -3.77 6.92
C ILE A 47 -7.75 -2.74 5.86
N GLN A 48 -9.04 -2.38 5.71
CA GLN A 48 -9.49 -1.40 4.72
C GLN A 48 -8.95 0.00 5.02
N ILE A 49 -8.93 0.40 6.29
CA ILE A 49 -8.32 1.68 6.72
C ILE A 49 -6.80 1.66 6.47
N ARG A 50 -6.12 0.56 6.76
CA ARG A 50 -4.68 0.42 6.46
C ARG A 50 -4.41 0.51 4.95
N GLN A 51 -5.25 -0.11 4.13
CA GLN A 51 -5.15 -0.02 2.68
C GLN A 51 -5.40 1.42 2.17
N ALA A 52 -6.40 2.12 2.69
CA ALA A 52 -6.65 3.52 2.37
C ALA A 52 -5.47 4.44 2.77
N ASN A 53 -4.83 4.18 3.93
CA ASN A 53 -3.61 4.88 4.33
C ASN A 53 -2.45 4.66 3.34
N LEU A 54 -2.25 3.42 2.87
CA LEU A 54 -1.23 3.14 1.84
C LEU A 54 -1.54 3.86 0.52
N SER A 55 -2.81 3.91 0.11
CA SER A 55 -3.22 4.67 -1.08
C SER A 55 -2.93 6.18 -0.94
N THR A 56 -3.00 6.72 0.28
CA THR A 56 -2.61 8.12 0.54
C THR A 56 -1.10 8.32 0.43
N LEU A 57 -0.28 7.36 0.88
CA LEU A 57 1.17 7.41 0.68
C LEU A 57 1.52 7.33 -0.82
N ASP A 58 0.82 6.51 -1.60
CA ASP A 58 0.98 6.46 -3.05
C ASP A 58 0.64 7.81 -3.71
N ALA A 59 -0.46 8.44 -3.29
CA ALA A 59 -0.82 9.78 -3.78
C ALA A 59 0.22 10.84 -3.39
N GLN A 60 0.83 10.72 -2.21
CA GLN A 60 1.90 11.60 -1.77
C GLN A 60 3.19 11.37 -2.59
N ALA A 61 3.51 10.14 -2.93
CA ALA A 61 4.63 9.81 -3.82
C ALA A 61 4.38 10.37 -5.23
N ALA A 62 3.17 10.22 -5.78
CA ALA A 62 2.78 10.80 -7.06
C ALA A 62 2.87 12.33 -7.08
N LYS A 63 2.56 12.99 -5.95
CA LYS A 63 2.79 14.45 -5.81
C LYS A 63 4.30 14.78 -5.86
N SER A 64 5.14 13.99 -5.20
CA SER A 64 6.60 14.17 -5.25
C SER A 64 7.15 13.94 -6.64
N GLU A 65 6.63 12.96 -7.38
CA GLU A 65 6.95 12.74 -8.80
C GLU A 65 6.55 13.93 -9.67
N ALA A 66 5.35 14.49 -9.46
CA ALA A 66 4.91 15.68 -10.17
C ALA A 66 5.79 16.91 -9.90
N ILE A 67 6.33 17.05 -8.70
CA ILE A 67 7.34 18.07 -8.36
C ILE A 67 8.66 17.75 -9.09
N GLY A 68 9.06 16.48 -9.14
CA GLY A 68 10.24 16.01 -9.87
C GLY A 68 10.21 16.38 -11.37
N GLY A 69 9.00 16.45 -11.96
CA GLY A 69 8.80 16.88 -13.36
C GLY A 69 9.24 18.33 -13.67
N PHE A 70 9.54 19.16 -12.66
CA PHE A 70 10.14 20.48 -12.83
C PHE A 70 11.68 20.46 -12.74
N LEU A 71 12.26 19.33 -12.32
CA LEU A 71 13.71 19.21 -12.14
C LEU A 71 14.38 18.71 -13.42
N PRO A 72 15.67 19.03 -13.63
CA PRO A 72 16.46 18.44 -14.69
C PRO A 72 16.57 16.91 -14.52
N ASN A 73 16.43 16.21 -15.62
CA ASN A 73 16.67 14.77 -15.71
C ASN A 73 18.13 14.54 -16.12
N VAL A 74 18.87 13.77 -15.34
CA VAL A 74 20.28 13.43 -15.60
C VAL A 74 20.37 11.95 -15.88
N ASN A 75 20.87 11.62 -17.09
CA ASN A 75 21.13 10.24 -17.49
C ASN A 75 22.63 10.05 -17.69
N VAL A 76 23.18 9.00 -17.10
CA VAL A 76 24.57 8.58 -17.29
C VAL A 76 24.55 7.17 -17.84
N GLY A 77 25.29 6.96 -18.92
CA GLY A 77 25.45 5.66 -19.55
C GLY A 77 26.89 5.39 -19.92
N ALA A 78 27.30 4.14 -19.79
CA ALA A 78 28.55 3.64 -20.30
C ALA A 78 28.31 2.29 -20.97
N ASN A 79 28.91 2.11 -22.14
CA ASN A 79 28.86 0.81 -22.83
C ASN A 79 30.22 0.50 -23.41
N HIS A 80 30.59 -0.78 -23.34
CA HIS A 80 31.74 -1.34 -24.01
C HIS A 80 31.24 -2.31 -25.09
N SER A 81 31.82 -2.18 -26.30
CA SER A 81 31.40 -2.99 -27.44
C SER A 81 32.58 -3.55 -28.21
N TRP A 82 32.45 -4.79 -28.65
CA TRP A 82 33.34 -5.48 -29.54
C TRP A 82 32.67 -5.64 -30.91
N ASN A 83 33.37 -5.22 -31.97
CA ASN A 83 32.92 -5.40 -33.34
C ASN A 83 33.85 -6.40 -33.99
N ILE A 84 33.37 -7.60 -34.24
CA ILE A 84 34.17 -8.73 -34.81
C ILE A 84 33.75 -8.97 -36.24
N GLY A 85 34.73 -9.06 -37.12
CA GLY A 85 34.51 -9.30 -38.54
C GLY A 85 35.07 -8.20 -39.43
N LEU A 86 34.54 -8.08 -40.64
CA LEU A 86 35.02 -7.12 -41.65
C LEU A 86 34.68 -5.68 -41.19
N ASN A 87 35.67 -5.00 -40.67
CA ASN A 87 35.58 -3.63 -40.17
C ASN A 87 36.52 -2.72 -40.95
N GLN A 88 36.17 -1.45 -41.07
CA GLN A 88 37.10 -0.46 -41.63
C GLN A 88 38.16 -0.14 -40.57
N ASN A 89 39.41 -0.43 -40.92
CA ASN A 89 40.55 -0.03 -40.10
C ASN A 89 40.65 1.50 -40.07
N ILE A 90 40.52 2.07 -38.92
CA ILE A 90 40.47 3.54 -38.71
C ILE A 90 41.80 4.18 -39.16
N THR A 91 42.88 3.42 -39.13
CA THR A 91 44.23 3.88 -39.44
C THR A 91 44.54 3.83 -40.93
N THR A 92 44.19 2.74 -41.60
CA THR A 92 44.52 2.52 -43.03
C THR A 92 43.36 2.87 -43.95
N GLY A 93 42.13 2.97 -43.45
CA GLY A 93 40.92 3.15 -44.24
C GLY A 93 40.44 1.91 -45.00
N LEU A 94 41.17 0.80 -44.94
CA LEU A 94 40.85 -0.45 -45.63
C LEU A 94 39.88 -1.31 -44.84
N LEU A 95 39.12 -2.14 -45.51
CA LEU A 95 38.28 -3.16 -44.90
C LEU A 95 39.14 -4.36 -44.56
N GLU A 96 39.23 -4.67 -43.26
CA GLU A 96 40.03 -5.78 -42.74
C GLU A 96 39.17 -6.60 -41.78
N ASP A 97 39.43 -7.89 -41.66
CA ASP A 97 38.80 -8.75 -40.68
C ASP A 97 39.52 -8.57 -39.34
N VAL A 98 39.03 -7.63 -38.57
CA VAL A 98 39.65 -7.21 -37.28
C VAL A 98 38.59 -7.05 -36.21
N THR A 99 38.98 -7.31 -34.99
CA THR A 99 38.17 -6.98 -33.80
C THR A 99 38.44 -5.54 -33.36
N THR A 100 37.45 -4.69 -33.47
CA THR A 100 37.54 -3.33 -32.93
C THR A 100 36.78 -3.23 -31.62
N GLN A 101 37.38 -2.52 -30.65
CA GLN A 101 36.82 -2.33 -29.32
C GLN A 101 36.58 -0.85 -29.06
N PHE A 102 35.44 -0.53 -28.45
CA PHE A 102 35.07 0.83 -28.11
C PHE A 102 34.44 0.89 -26.75
N THR A 103 34.86 1.86 -25.95
CA THR A 103 34.13 2.27 -24.75
C THR A 103 33.52 3.63 -24.99
N ASN A 104 32.21 3.73 -24.87
CA ASN A 104 31.49 5.00 -24.92
C ASN A 104 30.99 5.33 -23.53
N ALA A 105 31.20 6.54 -23.09
CA ALA A 105 30.58 7.10 -21.87
C ALA A 105 29.82 8.36 -22.28
N SER A 106 28.60 8.51 -21.74
CA SER A 106 27.76 9.67 -22.02
C SER A 106 27.05 10.15 -20.78
N VAL A 107 26.93 11.47 -20.69
CA VAL A 107 26.11 12.16 -19.68
C VAL A 107 25.16 13.07 -20.44
N SER A 108 23.87 12.94 -20.19
CA SER A 108 22.87 13.84 -20.76
C SER A 108 22.00 14.42 -19.67
N VAL A 109 21.75 15.72 -19.76
CA VAL A 109 20.88 16.48 -18.86
C VAL A 109 19.80 17.12 -19.72
N GLY A 110 18.54 16.90 -19.33
CA GLY A 110 17.38 17.50 -19.99
C GLY A 110 16.50 18.20 -18.97
N VAL A 111 15.92 19.33 -19.34
CA VAL A 111 14.95 20.06 -18.53
C VAL A 111 13.81 20.59 -19.37
N ASP A 112 12.58 20.39 -18.93
CA ASP A 112 11.39 20.97 -19.54
C ASP A 112 11.18 22.39 -19.01
N LEU A 113 11.57 23.40 -19.82
CA LEU A 113 11.40 24.80 -19.48
C LEU A 113 9.94 25.24 -19.58
N TYR A 114 9.24 24.76 -20.60
CA TYR A 114 7.81 24.97 -20.78
C TYR A 114 7.21 23.80 -21.56
N ARG A 115 6.10 23.26 -21.06
CA ARG A 115 5.41 22.10 -21.65
C ARG A 115 3.93 22.36 -21.79
N GLY A 116 3.55 23.51 -22.39
CA GLY A 116 2.16 23.88 -22.54
C GLY A 116 1.38 24.08 -21.24
N GLY A 117 2.09 24.20 -20.09
CA GLY A 117 1.53 24.25 -18.76
C GLY A 117 1.24 22.86 -18.13
N GLN A 118 1.65 21.77 -18.77
CA GLN A 118 1.38 20.39 -18.31
C GLN A 118 1.94 20.14 -16.91
N ASN A 119 3.19 20.51 -16.61
CA ASN A 119 3.82 20.26 -15.32
C ASN A 119 3.01 20.90 -14.15
N VAL A 120 2.52 22.12 -14.34
CA VAL A 120 1.67 22.82 -13.36
C VAL A 120 0.34 22.09 -13.17
N LEU A 121 -0.28 21.65 -14.27
CA LEU A 121 -1.54 20.91 -14.21
C LEU A 121 -1.37 19.51 -13.61
N GLN A 122 -0.25 18.82 -13.88
CA GLN A 122 0.09 17.55 -13.25
C GLN A 122 0.27 17.71 -11.74
N LEU A 123 0.97 18.76 -11.31
CA LEU A 123 1.11 19.05 -9.88
C LEU A 123 -0.24 19.37 -9.23
N LEU A 124 -1.10 20.17 -9.89
CA LEU A 124 -2.46 20.45 -9.42
C LEU A 124 -3.28 19.16 -9.30
N ARG A 125 -3.23 18.30 -10.32
CA ARG A 125 -3.89 16.98 -10.32
C ARG A 125 -3.42 16.10 -9.17
N ALA A 126 -2.10 16.03 -8.95
CA ALA A 126 -1.51 15.26 -7.86
C ALA A 126 -1.92 15.80 -6.47
N ASN A 127 -2.01 17.12 -6.30
CA ASN A 127 -2.51 17.71 -5.06
C ASN A 127 -3.99 17.39 -4.83
N LEU A 128 -4.83 17.45 -5.87
CA LEU A 128 -6.24 17.06 -5.77
C LEU A 128 -6.39 15.56 -5.49
N ALA A 129 -5.57 14.70 -6.11
CA ALA A 129 -5.57 13.26 -5.84
C ALA A 129 -5.17 12.94 -4.39
N LEU A 130 -4.19 13.64 -3.84
CA LEU A 130 -3.83 13.53 -2.43
C LEU A 130 -4.98 13.98 -1.51
N LEU A 131 -5.65 15.08 -1.84
CA LEU A 131 -6.81 15.55 -1.08
C LEU A 131 -7.97 14.56 -1.15
N ALA A 132 -8.23 13.98 -2.33
CA ALA A 132 -9.24 12.94 -2.51
C ALA A 132 -8.95 11.71 -1.67
N SER A 133 -7.69 11.23 -1.63
CA SER A 133 -7.31 10.09 -0.80
C SER A 133 -7.46 10.38 0.71
N GLN A 134 -7.26 11.62 1.15
CA GLN A 134 -7.51 12.03 2.53
C GLN A 134 -9.00 11.97 2.88
N TYR A 135 -9.88 12.47 2.01
CA TYR A 135 -11.32 12.34 2.21
C TYR A 135 -11.77 10.88 2.19
N GLN A 136 -11.17 10.05 1.34
CA GLN A 136 -11.47 8.63 1.27
C GLN A 136 -11.11 7.88 2.56
N ILE A 137 -10.01 8.25 3.24
CA ILE A 137 -9.66 7.66 4.55
C ILE A 137 -10.72 8.03 5.59
N GLU A 138 -11.12 9.31 5.66
CA GLU A 138 -12.11 9.74 6.65
C GLU A 138 -13.49 9.10 6.39
N ASP A 139 -13.91 9.01 5.14
CA ASP A 139 -15.11 8.29 4.72
C ASP A 139 -15.04 6.80 5.11
N MET A 140 -13.92 6.12 4.85
CA MET A 140 -13.70 4.74 5.24
C MET A 140 -13.75 4.52 6.76
N LYS A 141 -13.25 5.48 7.55
CA LYS A 141 -13.34 5.42 9.01
C LYS A 141 -14.80 5.52 9.48
N GLU A 142 -15.58 6.41 8.87
CA GLU A 142 -17.01 6.55 9.17
C GLU A 142 -17.77 5.27 8.84
N ASP A 143 -17.51 4.67 7.67
CA ASP A 143 -18.11 3.41 7.25
C ASP A 143 -17.74 2.25 8.19
N VAL A 144 -16.47 2.09 8.53
CA VAL A 144 -16.00 1.04 9.45
C VAL A 144 -16.64 1.21 10.82
N ALA A 145 -16.71 2.45 11.34
CA ALA A 145 -17.37 2.72 12.62
C ALA A 145 -18.85 2.34 12.60
N LEU A 146 -19.55 2.65 11.49
CA LEU A 146 -20.95 2.29 11.32
C LEU A 146 -21.16 0.78 11.19
N PHE A 147 -20.31 0.07 10.44
CA PHE A 147 -20.38 -1.39 10.33
C PHE A 147 -20.15 -2.10 11.66
N VAL A 148 -19.15 -1.64 12.43
CA VAL A 148 -18.86 -2.18 13.77
C VAL A 148 -20.01 -1.90 14.73
N ALA A 149 -20.57 -0.69 14.72
CA ALA A 149 -21.70 -0.34 15.56
C ALA A 149 -22.93 -1.21 15.26
N ASN A 150 -23.24 -1.41 13.96
CA ASN A 150 -24.34 -2.28 13.56
C ASN A 150 -24.10 -3.74 13.94
N GLY A 151 -22.89 -4.25 13.75
CA GLY A 151 -22.53 -5.61 14.16
C GLY A 151 -22.60 -5.81 15.66
N TYR A 152 -22.14 -4.83 16.42
CA TYR A 152 -22.22 -4.84 17.89
C TYR A 152 -23.68 -4.85 18.38
N LEU A 153 -24.52 -3.93 17.87
CA LEU A 153 -25.94 -3.87 18.21
C LEU A 153 -26.66 -5.16 17.82
N GLN A 154 -26.35 -5.75 16.65
CA GLN A 154 -26.93 -7.04 16.26
C GLN A 154 -26.58 -8.15 17.26
N ALA A 155 -25.36 -8.17 17.77
CA ALA A 155 -24.95 -9.16 18.76
C ALA A 155 -25.66 -8.91 20.11
N VAL A 156 -25.82 -7.65 20.54
CA VAL A 156 -26.60 -7.29 21.72
C VAL A 156 -28.06 -7.73 21.57
N PHE A 157 -28.71 -7.40 20.45
CA PHE A 157 -30.10 -7.82 20.20
C PHE A 157 -30.26 -9.34 20.22
N SER A 158 -29.31 -10.07 19.62
CA SER A 158 -29.37 -11.54 19.62
C SER A 158 -29.19 -12.11 21.03
N ARG A 159 -28.37 -11.48 21.88
CA ARG A 159 -28.23 -11.87 23.31
C ARG A 159 -29.52 -11.66 24.07
N GLU A 160 -30.16 -10.52 23.92
CA GLU A 160 -31.45 -10.23 24.57
C GLU A 160 -32.56 -11.20 24.12
N ALA A 161 -32.55 -11.56 22.83
CA ALA A 161 -33.46 -12.56 22.29
C ALA A 161 -33.30 -13.93 22.98
N VAL A 162 -32.06 -14.37 23.27
CA VAL A 162 -31.81 -15.60 24.06
C VAL A 162 -32.41 -15.47 25.44
N GLY A 163 -32.28 -14.33 26.12
CA GLY A 163 -32.87 -14.08 27.44
C GLY A 163 -34.41 -14.19 27.39
N ILE A 164 -35.06 -13.64 26.39
CA ILE A 164 -36.50 -13.71 26.18
C ILE A 164 -36.95 -15.15 25.97
N GLU A 165 -36.30 -15.89 25.08
CA GLU A 165 -36.66 -17.29 24.81
C GLU A 165 -36.42 -18.19 26.02
N GLN A 166 -35.41 -17.90 26.85
CA GLN A 166 -35.17 -18.61 28.09
C GLN A 166 -36.26 -18.36 29.13
N ALA A 167 -36.70 -17.11 29.27
CA ALA A 167 -37.81 -16.77 30.17
C ALA A 167 -39.13 -17.42 29.70
N GLN A 168 -39.37 -17.45 28.38
CA GLN A 168 -40.54 -18.13 27.81
C GLN A 168 -40.49 -19.64 28.05
N LEU A 169 -39.33 -20.27 27.91
CA LEU A 169 -39.15 -21.70 28.20
C LEU A 169 -39.46 -22.02 29.66
N GLU A 170 -39.03 -21.22 30.61
CA GLU A 170 -39.34 -21.41 32.04
C GLU A 170 -40.83 -21.27 32.32
N LEU A 171 -41.51 -20.32 31.68
CA LEU A 171 -42.95 -20.18 31.74
C LEU A 171 -43.68 -21.42 31.21
N THR A 172 -43.25 -21.91 30.03
CA THR A 172 -43.82 -23.09 29.40
C THR A 172 -43.64 -24.36 30.24
N LYS A 173 -42.49 -24.50 30.93
CA LYS A 173 -42.23 -25.60 31.87
C LYS A 173 -43.21 -25.54 33.05
N PHE A 174 -43.46 -24.35 33.61
CA PHE A 174 -44.38 -24.15 34.68
C PHE A 174 -45.81 -24.49 34.28
N GLU A 175 -46.24 -24.10 33.05
CA GLU A 175 -47.54 -24.42 32.50
C GLU A 175 -47.69 -25.92 32.24
N LEU A 176 -46.66 -26.61 31.75
CA LEU A 176 -46.65 -28.06 31.60
C LEU A 176 -46.86 -28.78 32.92
N GLN A 177 -46.12 -28.36 33.99
CA GLN A 177 -46.27 -28.92 35.31
C GLN A 177 -47.73 -28.76 35.85
N ARG A 178 -48.28 -27.56 35.70
CA ARG A 178 -49.67 -27.28 36.07
C ARG A 178 -50.69 -28.15 35.32
N THR A 179 -50.50 -28.29 34.01
CA THR A 179 -51.35 -29.16 33.16
C THR A 179 -51.23 -30.62 33.59
N GLN A 180 -50.04 -31.09 33.89
CA GLN A 180 -49.79 -32.44 34.42
C GLN A 180 -50.54 -32.72 35.72
N GLU A 181 -50.50 -31.77 36.68
CA GLU A 181 -51.22 -31.87 37.95
C GLU A 181 -52.74 -31.91 37.72
N GLN A 182 -53.26 -31.12 36.77
CA GLN A 182 -54.70 -31.10 36.43
C GLN A 182 -55.17 -32.37 35.74
N VAL A 183 -54.36 -32.96 34.86
CA VAL A 183 -54.63 -34.25 34.25
C VAL A 183 -54.63 -35.37 35.28
N GLN A 184 -53.64 -35.36 36.21
CA GLN A 184 -53.62 -36.34 37.32
C GLN A 184 -54.81 -36.23 38.24
N ALA A 185 -55.34 -35.05 38.45
CA ALA A 185 -56.54 -34.78 39.24
C ALA A 185 -57.83 -35.11 38.45
N GLY A 186 -57.76 -35.51 37.18
CA GLY A 186 -58.92 -35.81 36.35
C GLY A 186 -59.71 -34.58 35.86
N VAL A 187 -59.11 -33.39 35.97
CA VAL A 187 -59.72 -32.12 35.56
C VAL A 187 -59.55 -31.86 34.04
N LEU A 188 -58.43 -32.31 33.45
CA LEU A 188 -58.11 -32.18 32.03
C LEU A 188 -57.91 -33.55 31.38
N PRO A 189 -58.17 -33.69 30.08
CA PRO A 189 -57.90 -34.91 29.30
C PRO A 189 -56.38 -35.07 29.09
N GLU A 190 -55.92 -36.34 28.93
CA GLU A 190 -54.51 -36.64 28.64
C GLU A 190 -53.99 -35.99 27.34
N GLY A 191 -54.89 -35.71 26.39
CA GLY A 191 -54.53 -35.01 25.11
C GLY A 191 -53.92 -33.65 25.36
N ASP A 192 -54.37 -32.89 26.34
CA ASP A 192 -53.85 -31.57 26.68
C ASP A 192 -52.39 -31.64 27.23
N LEU A 193 -52.03 -32.74 27.91
CA LEU A 193 -50.65 -32.98 28.34
C LEU A 193 -49.73 -33.22 27.13
N PHE A 194 -50.15 -33.99 26.17
CA PHE A 194 -49.36 -34.21 24.94
C PHE A 194 -49.19 -32.91 24.11
N GLU A 195 -50.24 -32.09 24.06
CA GLU A 195 -50.16 -30.78 23.39
C GLU A 195 -49.12 -29.87 24.09
N MET A 196 -49.16 -29.78 25.43
CA MET A 196 -48.20 -29.00 26.18
C MET A 196 -46.76 -29.53 26.07
N GLN A 197 -46.58 -30.85 25.99
CA GLN A 197 -45.27 -31.44 25.72
C GLN A 197 -44.74 -31.03 24.32
N ALA A 198 -45.62 -30.99 23.31
CA ALA A 198 -45.24 -30.53 21.98
C ALA A 198 -44.88 -29.03 21.96
N VAL A 199 -45.63 -28.20 22.69
CA VAL A 199 -45.32 -26.78 22.89
C VAL A 199 -43.94 -26.59 23.57
N LEU A 200 -43.66 -27.38 24.62
CA LEU A 200 -42.38 -27.35 25.31
C LEU A 200 -41.21 -27.67 24.33
N ALA A 201 -41.34 -28.76 23.55
CA ALA A 201 -40.33 -29.16 22.58
C ALA A 201 -40.09 -28.06 21.51
N SER A 202 -41.18 -27.41 21.06
CA SER A 202 -41.09 -26.26 20.17
C SER A 202 -40.35 -25.08 20.77
N GLN A 203 -40.61 -24.79 22.05
CA GLN A 203 -39.94 -23.70 22.75
C GLN A 203 -38.46 -23.97 23.03
N GLU A 204 -38.11 -25.24 23.34
CA GLU A 204 -36.69 -25.66 23.42
C GLU A 204 -35.96 -25.46 22.07
N GLN A 205 -36.63 -25.78 20.97
CA GLN A 205 -36.09 -25.54 19.62
C GLN A 205 -35.85 -24.05 19.37
N GLN A 206 -36.79 -23.16 19.74
CA GLN A 206 -36.66 -21.72 19.57
C GLN A 206 -35.46 -21.17 20.38
N LEU A 207 -35.27 -21.65 21.60
CA LEU A 207 -34.13 -21.27 22.43
C LEU A 207 -32.79 -21.66 21.74
N ILE A 208 -32.69 -22.88 21.17
CA ILE A 208 -31.50 -23.34 20.45
C ILE A 208 -31.24 -22.45 19.22
N ILE A 209 -32.31 -22.09 18.48
CA ILE A 209 -32.20 -21.19 17.33
C ILE A 209 -31.68 -19.82 17.77
N ALA A 210 -32.22 -19.23 18.83
CA ALA A 210 -31.77 -17.94 19.37
C ALA A 210 -30.29 -17.99 19.84
N GLN A 211 -29.89 -19.06 20.53
CA GLN A 211 -28.50 -19.28 20.94
C GLN A 211 -27.54 -19.37 19.75
N ASN A 212 -27.93 -20.08 18.70
CA ASN A 212 -27.14 -20.17 17.47
C ASN A 212 -27.03 -18.81 16.77
N GLN A 213 -28.13 -18.04 16.71
CA GLN A 213 -28.12 -16.69 16.14
C GLN A 213 -27.19 -15.75 16.92
N TYR A 214 -27.20 -15.80 18.25
CA TYR A 214 -26.28 -15.03 19.10
C TYR A 214 -24.83 -15.44 18.86
N THR A 215 -24.55 -16.74 18.78
CA THR A 215 -23.19 -17.25 18.50
C THR A 215 -22.69 -16.76 17.15
N MET A 216 -23.54 -16.79 16.12
CA MET A 216 -23.20 -16.31 14.78
C MET A 216 -22.98 -14.80 14.74
N ALA A 217 -23.81 -14.01 15.43
CA ALA A 217 -23.66 -12.56 15.52
C ALA A 217 -22.35 -12.18 16.25
N LYS A 218 -22.07 -12.87 17.38
CA LYS A 218 -20.82 -12.72 18.12
C LYS A 218 -19.59 -13.04 17.28
N LEU A 219 -19.62 -14.15 16.55
CA LEU A 219 -18.54 -14.56 15.67
C LEU A 219 -18.32 -13.56 14.50
N SER A 220 -19.40 -13.07 13.90
CA SER A 220 -19.35 -12.05 12.85
C SER A 220 -18.73 -10.76 13.34
N LEU A 221 -19.04 -10.32 14.56
CA LEU A 221 -18.42 -9.15 15.17
C LEU A 221 -16.94 -9.39 15.47
N ALA A 222 -16.57 -10.54 16.03
CA ALA A 222 -15.17 -10.89 16.28
C ALA A 222 -14.34 -10.90 14.98
N GLN A 223 -14.91 -11.41 13.91
CA GLN A 223 -14.28 -11.38 12.58
C GLN A 223 -14.11 -9.95 12.06
N LEU A 224 -15.12 -9.09 12.24
CA LEU A 224 -15.03 -7.67 11.84
C LEU A 224 -13.95 -6.92 12.61
N LEU A 225 -13.76 -7.27 13.88
CA LEU A 225 -12.72 -6.73 14.75
C LEU A 225 -11.35 -7.40 14.57
N LEU A 226 -11.22 -8.45 13.74
CA LEU A 226 -10.03 -9.26 13.53
C LEU A 226 -9.51 -9.93 14.83
N ILE A 227 -10.41 -10.26 15.76
CA ILE A 227 -10.08 -10.96 16.98
C ILE A 227 -9.87 -12.44 16.68
N GLN A 228 -8.69 -12.97 17.03
CA GLN A 228 -8.35 -14.38 16.79
C GLN A 228 -8.93 -15.30 17.88
N ASP A 229 -8.97 -14.83 19.12
CA ASP A 229 -9.54 -15.54 20.27
C ASP A 229 -11.04 -15.23 20.40
N TYR A 230 -11.84 -15.84 19.52
CA TYR A 230 -13.29 -15.65 19.51
C TYR A 230 -14.00 -16.43 20.62
N GLU A 231 -13.36 -17.43 21.24
CA GLU A 231 -13.94 -18.23 22.32
C GLU A 231 -14.09 -17.40 23.60
N ASN A 232 -13.07 -16.61 23.92
CA ASN A 232 -13.06 -15.71 25.07
C ASN A 232 -13.57 -14.29 24.75
N PHE A 233 -14.13 -14.08 23.54
CA PHE A 233 -14.69 -12.79 23.15
C PHE A 233 -16.05 -12.60 23.81
N GLU A 234 -16.18 -11.60 24.68
CA GLU A 234 -17.42 -11.25 25.34
C GLU A 234 -17.80 -9.79 25.11
N ILE A 235 -19.11 -9.55 24.98
CA ILE A 235 -19.70 -8.23 24.77
C ILE A 235 -20.18 -7.71 26.12
N ALA A 236 -19.82 -6.45 26.42
CA ALA A 236 -20.25 -5.80 27.66
C ALA A 236 -21.78 -5.66 27.73
N ASP A 237 -22.29 -5.67 28.94
CA ASP A 237 -23.67 -5.33 29.21
C ASP A 237 -23.73 -3.81 29.41
N GLU A 238 -24.13 -3.09 28.38
CA GLU A 238 -24.20 -1.62 28.40
C GLU A 238 -25.65 -1.18 28.23
N ASP A 239 -26.05 -0.22 29.03
CA ASP A 239 -27.32 0.47 28.87
C ASP A 239 -27.15 1.64 27.88
N PHE A 240 -27.75 1.54 26.71
CA PHE A 240 -27.59 2.52 25.63
C PHE A 240 -28.54 3.70 25.86
N ALA A 241 -28.02 4.80 26.40
CA ALA A 241 -28.74 6.06 26.39
C ALA A 241 -28.67 6.66 24.98
N ILE A 242 -29.80 6.84 24.32
CA ILE A 242 -29.89 7.49 23.01
C ILE A 242 -29.49 8.96 23.16
N GLN A 243 -28.25 9.28 22.79
CA GLN A 243 -27.76 10.65 22.74
C GLN A 243 -28.11 11.25 21.36
N GLY A 244 -28.42 12.54 21.33
CA GLY A 244 -28.66 13.24 20.07
C GLY A 244 -30.11 13.21 19.58
N GLN A 245 -31.09 13.02 20.44
CA GLN A 245 -32.51 13.13 20.08
C GLN A 245 -32.86 14.47 19.41
N GLU A 246 -32.06 15.51 19.64
CA GLU A 246 -32.20 16.81 18.97
C GLU A 246 -32.08 16.73 17.43
N ILE A 247 -31.35 15.72 16.92
CA ILE A 247 -31.20 15.50 15.46
C ILE A 247 -32.53 15.02 14.88
N LEU A 248 -33.27 14.19 15.61
CA LEU A 248 -34.55 13.62 15.16
C LEU A 248 -35.67 14.68 15.04
N VAL A 249 -35.52 15.80 15.72
CA VAL A 249 -36.49 16.91 15.71
C VAL A 249 -36.19 17.94 14.62
N GLN A 250 -35.01 17.89 13.98
CA GLN A 250 -34.63 18.83 12.91
C GLN A 250 -35.38 18.52 11.62
N ARG A 251 -35.68 19.58 10.84
CA ARG A 251 -36.31 19.37 9.53
C ARG A 251 -35.36 18.65 8.59
N PRO A 252 -35.83 17.70 7.78
CA PRO A 252 -34.99 16.94 6.83
C PRO A 252 -34.13 17.84 5.92
N ILE A 253 -34.67 18.99 5.48
CA ILE A 253 -33.95 19.90 4.60
C ILE A 253 -32.72 20.54 5.28
N ASP A 254 -32.80 20.84 6.57
CA ASP A 254 -31.71 21.42 7.33
C ASP A 254 -30.61 20.35 7.60
N LEU A 255 -31.01 19.08 7.78
CA LEU A 255 -30.09 17.94 7.88
C LEU A 255 -29.34 17.70 6.56
N VAL A 256 -30.05 17.76 5.43
CA VAL A 256 -29.42 17.64 4.11
C VAL A 256 -28.41 18.76 3.87
N ALA A 257 -28.77 20.01 4.19
CA ALA A 257 -27.85 21.14 4.04
C ALA A 257 -26.56 20.96 4.86
N LYS A 258 -26.68 20.51 6.12
CA LYS A 258 -25.53 20.18 6.97
C LYS A 258 -24.72 19.01 6.42
N ALA A 259 -25.38 17.96 5.92
CA ALA A 259 -24.72 16.78 5.36
C ALA A 259 -23.87 17.14 4.14
N LEU A 260 -24.33 18.03 3.28
CA LEU A 260 -23.58 18.49 2.09
C LEU A 260 -22.24 19.15 2.45
N ASP A 261 -22.18 19.86 3.58
CA ASP A 261 -20.96 20.53 4.03
C ASP A 261 -20.03 19.61 4.83
N TYR A 262 -20.60 18.65 5.55
CA TYR A 262 -19.84 17.84 6.52
C TYR A 262 -19.35 16.52 5.94
N ARG A 263 -20.14 15.81 5.14
CA ARG A 263 -19.86 14.45 4.67
C ARG A 263 -18.63 14.37 3.79
N ASN A 264 -17.77 13.40 4.11
CA ASN A 264 -16.51 13.19 3.41
C ASN A 264 -16.68 12.55 2.03
N ASP A 265 -17.68 11.70 1.81
CA ASP A 265 -18.02 11.13 0.50
C ASP A 265 -18.43 12.23 -0.52
N ILE A 266 -19.15 13.25 -0.09
CA ILE A 266 -19.53 14.40 -0.94
C ILE A 266 -18.28 15.23 -1.29
N LYS A 267 -17.42 15.53 -0.31
CA LYS A 267 -16.14 16.22 -0.55
C LYS A 267 -15.25 15.44 -1.51
N LEU A 268 -15.18 14.11 -1.36
CA LEU A 268 -14.48 13.20 -2.26
C LEU A 268 -15.05 13.31 -3.69
N ALA A 269 -16.37 13.23 -3.83
CA ALA A 269 -17.02 13.32 -5.14
C ALA A 269 -16.76 14.68 -5.84
N LEU A 270 -16.84 15.79 -5.10
CA LEU A 270 -16.51 17.13 -5.63
C LEU A 270 -15.04 17.24 -6.04
N THR A 271 -14.13 16.70 -5.24
CA THR A 271 -12.71 16.67 -5.56
C THR A 271 -12.44 15.85 -6.83
N ASN A 272 -13.12 14.71 -7.00
CA ASN A 272 -13.03 13.90 -8.21
C ASN A 272 -13.52 14.65 -9.46
N ILE A 273 -14.56 15.49 -9.33
CA ILE A 273 -15.00 16.39 -10.42
C ILE A 273 -13.87 17.38 -10.77
N ASP A 274 -13.18 17.94 -9.79
CA ASP A 274 -12.10 18.90 -10.05
C ASP A 274 -10.84 18.20 -10.62
N ILE A 275 -10.58 16.94 -10.26
CA ILE A 275 -9.59 16.09 -10.93
C ILE A 275 -9.97 15.92 -12.40
N ALA A 276 -11.20 15.54 -12.70
CA ALA A 276 -11.67 15.34 -14.09
C ALA A 276 -11.60 16.64 -14.93
N LYS A 277 -11.94 17.81 -14.34
CA LYS A 277 -11.76 19.11 -15.00
C LYS A 277 -10.27 19.41 -15.27
N THR A 278 -9.40 19.02 -14.35
CA THR A 278 -7.96 19.20 -14.49
C THR A 278 -7.41 18.28 -15.57
N ASP A 279 -7.88 17.02 -15.65
CA ASP A 279 -7.54 16.08 -16.72
C ASP A 279 -7.98 16.58 -18.10
N LEU A 280 -9.15 17.19 -18.21
CA LEU A 280 -9.58 17.86 -19.45
C LEU A 280 -8.64 19.01 -19.84
N ARG A 281 -8.21 19.85 -18.88
CA ARG A 281 -7.23 20.93 -19.12
C ARG A 281 -5.86 20.36 -19.52
N LEU A 282 -5.45 19.25 -18.89
CA LEU A 282 -4.22 18.54 -19.20
C LEU A 282 -4.25 18.02 -20.65
N ALA A 283 -5.34 17.37 -21.05
CA ALA A 283 -5.52 16.90 -22.42
C ALA A 283 -5.45 18.04 -23.46
N LYS A 284 -6.09 19.17 -23.16
CA LYS A 284 -6.03 20.38 -24.03
C LYS A 284 -4.63 21.01 -24.06
N SER A 285 -3.79 20.79 -23.05
CA SER A 285 -2.45 21.37 -22.99
C SER A 285 -1.45 20.69 -23.93
N VAL A 286 -1.74 19.45 -24.35
CA VAL A 286 -0.89 18.68 -25.30
C VAL A 286 -0.76 19.38 -26.65
N SER A 287 -1.77 20.12 -27.09
CA SER A 287 -1.74 20.88 -28.36
C SER A 287 -0.93 22.19 -28.28
N LYS A 288 -0.45 22.57 -27.10
CA LYS A 288 0.36 23.78 -26.93
C LYS A 288 1.84 23.51 -27.20
N PRO A 289 2.61 24.55 -27.59
CA PRO A 289 4.05 24.39 -27.83
C PRO A 289 4.78 23.96 -26.56
N SER A 290 5.91 23.25 -26.73
CA SER A 290 6.83 22.89 -25.66
C SER A 290 8.22 23.47 -25.93
N LEU A 291 8.93 23.83 -24.87
CA LEU A 291 10.30 24.28 -24.89
C LEU A 291 11.10 23.46 -23.88
N SER A 292 12.11 22.74 -24.34
CA SER A 292 13.02 21.99 -23.50
C SER A 292 14.47 22.42 -23.75
N GLY A 293 15.29 22.43 -22.69
CA GLY A 293 16.73 22.60 -22.76
C GLY A 293 17.40 21.24 -22.58
N PHE A 294 18.47 21.00 -23.31
CA PHE A 294 19.27 19.79 -23.14
C PHE A 294 20.75 20.10 -23.27
N TYR A 295 21.55 19.33 -22.54
CA TYR A 295 23.00 19.30 -22.64
C TYR A 295 23.42 17.84 -22.70
N SER A 296 24.34 17.51 -23.60
CA SER A 296 24.92 16.17 -23.73
C SER A 296 26.42 16.25 -23.87
N TYR A 297 27.11 15.42 -23.12
CA TYR A 297 28.55 15.19 -23.26
C TYR A 297 28.75 13.70 -23.47
N SER A 298 29.54 13.37 -24.50
CA SER A 298 29.91 11.99 -24.76
C SER A 298 31.42 11.89 -25.04
N SER A 299 32.02 10.81 -24.58
CA SER A 299 33.40 10.47 -24.77
C SER A 299 33.46 9.05 -25.35
N ARG A 300 34.32 8.84 -26.35
CA ARG A 300 34.54 7.53 -26.91
C ARG A 300 36.04 7.22 -26.86
N ILE A 301 36.38 6.09 -26.29
CA ILE A 301 37.71 5.52 -26.32
C ILE A 301 37.72 4.38 -27.31
N SER A 302 38.62 4.42 -28.29
CA SER A 302 38.90 3.33 -29.21
C SER A 302 40.20 2.64 -28.81
N TYR A 303 40.16 1.31 -28.77
CA TYR A 303 41.33 0.48 -28.46
C TYR A 303 42.01 -0.03 -29.75
N ALA A 304 41.90 0.72 -30.83
CA ALA A 304 42.61 0.44 -32.06
C ALA A 304 44.01 1.12 -32.07
N ASP A 305 44.95 0.42 -32.64
CA ASP A 305 46.26 1.00 -32.89
C ASP A 305 46.14 2.26 -33.77
N ARG A 306 46.94 3.25 -33.51
CA ARG A 306 46.95 4.48 -34.31
C ARG A 306 48.31 4.75 -34.92
N LEU A 307 48.31 5.33 -36.09
CA LEU A 307 49.53 5.81 -36.77
C LEU A 307 49.81 7.24 -36.28
N GLU A 308 51.01 7.46 -35.77
CA GLU A 308 51.53 8.81 -35.47
C GLU A 308 52.58 9.17 -36.47
N PRO A 309 52.56 10.38 -37.09
CA PRO A 309 53.62 10.84 -37.94
C PRO A 309 54.91 10.97 -37.14
N THR A 310 55.98 10.44 -37.67
CA THR A 310 57.31 10.62 -37.14
C THR A 310 57.93 11.91 -37.74
N ASN A 311 58.93 12.48 -37.05
CA ASN A 311 59.64 13.63 -37.61
C ASN A 311 60.61 13.27 -38.73
N THR A 312 60.61 12.00 -39.16
CA THR A 312 61.39 11.53 -40.29
C THR A 312 60.49 11.42 -41.52
N PHE A 313 61.05 11.76 -42.68
CA PHE A 313 60.35 11.64 -43.92
C PHE A 313 61.31 11.03 -45.01
N ASP A 314 60.69 10.31 -45.90
CA ASP A 314 61.39 9.82 -47.10
C ASP A 314 61.03 10.72 -48.32
N LEU A 315 62.00 10.99 -49.14
CA LEU A 315 61.76 11.69 -50.44
C LEU A 315 61.37 10.65 -51.50
N VAL A 316 60.10 10.70 -51.91
CA VAL A 316 59.62 9.84 -53.00
C VAL A 316 59.52 10.63 -54.26
N GLU A 317 60.13 10.07 -55.36
CA GLU A 317 60.08 10.64 -56.67
C GLU A 317 58.62 10.53 -57.21
N VAL A 318 58.04 11.68 -57.58
CA VAL A 318 56.69 11.80 -58.08
C VAL A 318 56.65 12.11 -59.58
N GLY A 319 57.79 12.39 -60.18
CA GLY A 319 57.94 12.67 -61.60
C GLY A 319 59.34 13.22 -61.96
N VAL A 320 59.56 13.45 -63.22
CA VAL A 320 60.80 14.03 -63.77
C VAL A 320 60.44 15.28 -64.59
N VAL A 321 61.16 16.35 -64.40
CA VAL A 321 61.00 17.57 -65.20
C VAL A 321 61.50 17.31 -66.62
N GLU A 322 60.62 17.33 -67.60
CA GLU A 322 60.90 16.97 -68.97
C GLU A 322 61.98 17.82 -69.67
N SER A 323 62.14 19.06 -69.17
CA SER A 323 63.11 20.01 -69.77
C SER A 323 64.53 19.90 -69.17
N THR A 324 64.67 19.41 -67.89
CA THR A 324 65.97 19.37 -67.21
C THR A 324 66.38 17.95 -66.79
N GLY A 325 65.50 16.97 -66.84
CA GLY A 325 65.74 15.59 -66.41
C GLY A 325 65.85 15.46 -64.88
N GLU A 326 65.53 16.50 -64.12
CA GLU A 326 65.59 16.49 -62.66
C GLU A 326 64.35 15.80 -62.04
N SER A 327 64.61 14.97 -61.07
CA SER A 327 63.50 14.29 -60.32
C SER A 327 62.74 15.25 -59.41
N VAL A 328 61.43 15.27 -59.55
CA VAL A 328 60.56 15.97 -58.63
C VAL A 328 60.25 15.02 -57.48
N VAL A 329 60.69 15.39 -56.27
CA VAL A 329 60.49 14.56 -55.07
C VAL A 329 59.52 15.22 -54.13
N ARG A 330 58.73 14.42 -53.45
CA ARG A 330 57.79 14.84 -52.41
C ARG A 330 58.17 14.17 -51.11
N PRO A 331 58.19 14.88 -49.94
CA PRO A 331 58.40 14.26 -48.71
C PRO A 331 57.11 13.49 -48.24
N ILE A 332 57.30 12.22 -47.91
CA ILE A 332 56.30 11.39 -47.26
C ILE A 332 56.78 11.15 -45.83
N TYR A 333 56.05 11.67 -44.88
CA TYR A 333 56.38 11.48 -43.49
C TYR A 333 56.19 10.04 -43.08
N ASN A 334 57.21 9.47 -42.46
CA ASN A 334 57.12 8.13 -41.90
C ASN A 334 56.15 8.11 -40.76
N GLN A 335 55.43 7.03 -40.63
CA GLN A 335 54.46 6.83 -39.56
C GLN A 335 54.90 5.64 -38.71
N ARG A 336 54.70 5.82 -37.40
CA ARG A 336 54.90 4.73 -36.45
C ARG A 336 53.59 4.24 -35.88
N VAL A 337 53.44 2.95 -35.74
CA VAL A 337 52.29 2.36 -35.04
C VAL A 337 52.46 2.58 -33.54
N VAL A 338 51.53 3.26 -32.93
CA VAL A 338 51.41 3.36 -31.50
C VAL A 338 50.36 2.39 -31.07
N ALA A 339 50.72 1.36 -30.32
CA ALA A 339 49.84 0.35 -29.83
C ALA A 339 48.74 0.97 -28.92
N ALA A 340 47.53 0.41 -29.04
CA ALA A 340 46.44 0.76 -28.14
C ALA A 340 46.80 0.46 -26.67
N LEU A 341 46.21 1.22 -25.78
CA LEU A 341 46.36 0.94 -24.33
C LEU A 341 45.90 -0.47 -24.04
N PRO A 342 46.72 -1.28 -23.33
CA PRO A 342 46.27 -2.62 -22.93
C PRO A 342 45.05 -2.50 -22.02
N ILE A 343 44.07 -3.34 -22.24
CA ILE A 343 42.94 -3.49 -21.33
C ILE A 343 43.40 -4.47 -20.23
N GLU A 344 43.66 -3.98 -19.02
CA GLU A 344 43.85 -4.84 -17.84
C GLU A 344 42.52 -5.32 -17.29
#